data_5d69f5619a29e49cee47bb649646ee39
#
_entry.id   5d69f5619a29e49cee47bb649646ee39
#
_cell.length_a   1.000
_cell.length_b   1.000
_cell.length_c   1.000
_cell.angle_alpha   90.00
_cell.angle_beta   90.00
_cell.angle_gamma   90.00
#
_symmetry.space_group_name_H-M   'P 1'
#
loop_
_entity.id
_entity.type
_entity.pdbx_description
1 polymer ?
#
loop_
_entity_poly.entity_id
_entity_poly.type
_entity_poly.pdbx_seq_one_letter_code
_entity_poly.pdbx_strand_id
1 'polypeptide(L)'
;MRLALKEASRAEEYGEVPVGAVIVRADRVVATGHNLTHTNNDPSAHAEMIAIRKAAENIGHWRLLECTMYVTLEPCAMCSGAIVLARIPRLVYGTADPKAGMSGSLENLVQDARLNHRVELRSGVLEDECGEVLRAFFRKRRARGRSFSDSPQQLS
;
A
#
# COMPACT_ATOMS: atom_id res chain seq x y z
N MET A 1 7.44 9.00 -4.61
CA MET A 1 7.49 7.60 -5.08
C MET A 1 8.82 6.88 -4.80
N ARG A 2 10.00 7.46 -5.05
CA ARG A 2 11.28 6.77 -4.77
C ARG A 2 11.46 6.30 -3.32
N LEU A 3 10.96 7.06 -2.36
CA LEU A 3 10.95 6.62 -0.95
C LEU A 3 10.00 5.45 -0.70
N ALA A 4 8.86 5.41 -1.39
CA ALA A 4 7.95 4.27 -1.33
C ALA A 4 8.60 3.00 -1.92
N LEU A 5 9.39 3.13 -2.99
CA LEU A 5 10.17 2.01 -3.54
C LEU A 5 11.24 1.51 -2.55
N LYS A 6 11.88 2.39 -1.77
CA LYS A 6 12.80 1.97 -0.69
C LYS A 6 12.06 1.17 0.40
N GLU A 7 10.86 1.59 0.76
CA GLU A 7 10.03 0.83 1.71
C GLU A 7 9.62 -0.54 1.12
N ALA A 8 9.30 -0.61 -0.18
CA ALA A 8 9.03 -1.87 -0.85
C ALA A 8 10.24 -2.83 -0.77
N SER A 9 11.46 -2.33 -0.96
CA SER A 9 12.68 -3.13 -0.81
C SER A 9 12.84 -3.68 0.61
N ARG A 10 12.47 -2.90 1.64
CA ARG A 10 12.46 -3.38 3.04
C ARG A 10 11.48 -4.54 3.25
N ALA A 11 10.29 -4.47 2.66
CA ALA A 11 9.35 -5.59 2.70
C ALA A 11 9.99 -6.88 2.14
N GLU A 12 10.69 -6.78 1.00
CA GLU A 12 11.38 -7.93 0.39
C GLU A 12 12.45 -8.55 1.30
N GLU A 13 13.15 -7.75 2.11
CA GLU A 13 14.13 -8.24 3.09
C GLU A 13 13.51 -9.18 4.13
N TYR A 14 12.24 -8.97 4.46
CA TYR A 14 11.46 -9.83 5.36
C TYR A 14 10.71 -10.95 4.63
N GLY A 15 10.90 -11.10 3.32
CA GLY A 15 10.20 -12.10 2.50
C GLY A 15 8.74 -11.73 2.21
N GLU A 16 8.34 -10.51 2.49
CA GLU A 16 7.02 -9.96 2.21
C GLU A 16 6.87 -9.55 0.74
N VAL A 17 5.63 -9.46 0.27
CA VAL A 17 5.35 -8.84 -1.04
C VAL A 17 5.85 -7.39 -1.01
N PRO A 18 6.72 -6.97 -1.95
CA PRO A 18 7.40 -5.68 -1.89
C PRO A 18 6.45 -4.52 -2.28
N VAL A 19 5.70 -4.06 -1.31
CA VAL A 19 4.86 -2.86 -1.38
C VAL A 19 5.32 -1.89 -0.32
N GLY A 20 5.48 -0.63 -0.71
CA GLY A 20 5.87 0.45 0.18
C GLY A 20 4.96 1.66 0.04
N ALA A 21 4.72 2.32 1.15
CA ALA A 21 3.91 3.53 1.23
C ALA A 21 4.61 4.63 2.02
N VAL A 22 4.38 5.88 1.61
CA VAL A 22 4.91 7.07 2.27
C VAL A 22 3.80 8.11 2.37
N ILE A 23 3.63 8.71 3.54
CA ILE A 23 2.72 9.84 3.73
C ILE A 23 3.54 11.10 3.94
N VAL A 24 3.21 12.14 3.16
CA VAL A 24 3.87 13.44 3.15
C VAL A 24 2.87 14.52 3.51
N ARG A 25 3.29 15.48 4.33
CA ARG A 25 2.57 16.69 4.67
C ARG A 25 3.52 17.89 4.61
N ALA A 26 3.15 18.96 3.89
CA ALA A 26 3.99 20.15 3.72
C ALA A 26 5.45 19.80 3.34
N ASP A 27 5.62 18.97 2.31
CA ASP A 27 6.90 18.49 1.77
C ASP A 27 7.80 17.70 2.75
N ARG A 28 7.25 17.30 3.90
CA ARG A 28 7.94 16.47 4.89
C ARG A 28 7.31 15.09 4.97
N VAL A 29 8.15 14.07 5.04
CA VAL A 29 7.71 12.70 5.31
C VAL A 29 7.19 12.62 6.74
N VAL A 30 5.91 12.26 6.89
CA VAL A 30 5.25 12.09 8.19
C VAL A 30 5.32 10.66 8.65
N ALA A 31 5.15 9.72 7.72
CA ALA A 31 5.20 8.28 8.02
C ALA A 31 5.59 7.48 6.79
N THR A 32 6.14 6.30 7.05
CA THR A 32 6.40 5.27 6.04
C THR A 32 5.85 3.93 6.49
N GLY A 33 5.56 3.06 5.55
CA GLY A 33 5.11 1.70 5.80
C GLY A 33 5.53 0.76 4.67
N HIS A 34 5.66 -0.50 5.00
CA HIS A 34 5.84 -1.59 4.04
C HIS A 34 5.06 -2.81 4.50
N ASN A 35 4.76 -3.72 3.59
CA ASN A 35 4.00 -4.92 3.94
C ASN A 35 4.68 -5.73 5.04
N LEU A 36 3.90 -6.16 6.03
CA LEU A 36 4.30 -7.03 7.13
C LEU A 36 3.24 -8.10 7.43
N THR A 37 2.47 -8.50 6.42
CA THR A 37 1.35 -9.43 6.56
C THR A 37 1.78 -10.76 7.16
N HIS A 38 2.82 -11.38 6.61
CA HIS A 38 3.37 -12.64 7.14
C HIS A 38 4.13 -12.45 8.45
N THR A 39 4.97 -11.43 8.50
CA THR A 39 5.81 -11.14 9.67
C THR A 39 4.98 -10.93 10.93
N ASN A 40 3.88 -10.19 10.81
CA ASN A 40 3.00 -9.88 11.93
C ASN A 40 1.84 -10.88 12.10
N ASN A 41 1.69 -11.83 11.17
CA ASN A 41 0.51 -12.70 11.09
C ASN A 41 -0.81 -11.88 11.13
N ASP A 42 -0.83 -10.78 10.38
CA ASP A 42 -1.93 -9.80 10.35
C ASP A 42 -2.31 -9.49 8.90
N PRO A 43 -3.51 -9.91 8.43
CA PRO A 43 -3.96 -9.66 7.07
C PRO A 43 -4.17 -8.16 6.76
N SER A 44 -4.26 -7.32 7.77
CA SER A 44 -4.39 -5.88 7.63
C SER A 44 -3.06 -5.13 7.59
N ALA A 45 -1.92 -5.80 7.80
CA ALA A 45 -0.59 -5.18 7.84
C ALA A 45 -0.06 -4.87 6.42
N HIS A 46 -0.86 -4.18 5.62
CA HIS A 46 -0.45 -3.61 4.35
C HIS A 46 0.34 -2.32 4.56
N ALA A 47 1.21 -2.00 3.62
CA ALA A 47 2.06 -0.81 3.65
C ALA A 47 1.27 0.47 3.96
N GLU A 48 0.13 0.64 3.30
CA GLU A 48 -0.76 1.80 3.44
C GLU A 48 -1.36 1.88 4.85
N MET A 49 -1.83 0.75 5.38
CA MET A 49 -2.42 0.69 6.72
C MET A 49 -1.41 1.04 7.80
N ILE A 50 -0.18 0.54 7.66
CA ILE A 50 0.93 0.85 8.56
C ILE A 50 1.29 2.33 8.48
N ALA A 51 1.40 2.89 7.28
CA ALA A 51 1.70 4.31 7.08
C ALA A 51 0.58 5.22 7.65
N ILE A 52 -0.69 4.87 7.45
CA ILE A 52 -1.84 5.63 7.99
C ILE A 52 -1.80 5.66 9.52
N ARG A 53 -1.62 4.52 10.18
CA ARG A 53 -1.54 4.42 11.64
C ARG A 53 -0.41 5.28 12.19
N LYS A 54 0.80 5.13 11.66
CA LYS A 54 1.96 5.93 12.06
C LYS A 54 1.77 7.42 11.81
N ALA A 55 1.17 7.82 10.68
CA ALA A 55 0.89 9.21 10.40
C ALA A 55 -0.11 9.81 11.39
N ALA A 56 -1.17 9.07 11.73
CA ALA A 56 -2.15 9.47 12.73
C ALA A 56 -1.51 9.67 14.12
N GLU A 57 -0.64 8.76 14.53
CA GLU A 57 0.14 8.87 15.78
C GLU A 57 1.05 10.09 15.75
N ASN A 58 1.84 10.26 14.69
CA ASN A 58 2.82 11.35 14.57
C ASN A 58 2.16 12.74 14.48
N ILE A 59 0.99 12.83 13.84
CA ILE A 59 0.21 14.09 13.73
C ILE A 59 -0.63 14.33 14.99
N GLY A 60 -0.98 13.27 15.73
CA GLY A 60 -1.85 13.32 16.90
C GLY A 60 -3.34 13.47 16.52
N HIS A 61 -3.72 13.08 15.32
CA HIS A 61 -5.08 13.14 14.83
C HIS A 61 -5.35 12.08 13.76
N TRP A 62 -6.53 11.43 13.81
CA TRP A 62 -6.91 10.39 12.85
C TRP A 62 -7.24 10.92 11.44
N ARG A 63 -7.66 12.19 11.30
CA ARG A 63 -7.83 12.84 10.01
C ARG A 63 -6.49 13.34 9.50
N LEU A 64 -6.07 12.82 8.36
CA LEU A 64 -4.79 13.16 7.73
C LEU A 64 -4.98 14.23 6.65
N LEU A 65 -5.60 15.34 7.05
CA LEU A 65 -5.83 16.51 6.19
C LEU A 65 -4.47 17.06 5.73
N GLU A 66 -4.40 17.61 4.53
CA GLU A 66 -3.18 18.17 3.91
C GLU A 66 -2.09 17.13 3.64
N CYS A 67 -2.40 15.81 3.76
CA CYS A 67 -1.45 14.74 3.47
C CYS A 67 -1.59 14.25 2.02
N THR A 68 -0.48 13.78 1.48
CA THR A 68 -0.43 12.99 0.24
C THR A 68 0.13 11.63 0.56
N MET A 69 -0.56 10.56 0.13
CA MET A 69 -0.03 9.20 0.18
C MET A 69 0.59 8.83 -1.16
N TYR A 70 1.80 8.29 -1.09
CA TYR A 70 2.49 7.64 -2.21
C TYR A 70 2.60 6.15 -1.90
N VAL A 71 2.17 5.29 -2.82
CA VAL A 71 2.25 3.83 -2.68
C VAL A 71 2.67 3.19 -3.99
N THR A 72 3.50 2.16 -3.92
CA THR A 72 4.08 1.54 -5.12
C THR A 72 3.08 0.72 -5.92
N LEU A 73 2.06 0.16 -5.26
CA LEU A 73 0.99 -0.63 -5.86
C LEU A 73 -0.37 0.01 -5.59
N GLU A 74 -1.27 -0.07 -6.56
CA GLU A 74 -2.66 0.39 -6.39
C GLU A 74 -3.30 -0.21 -5.13
N PRO A 75 -3.92 0.61 -4.25
CA PRO A 75 -4.54 0.14 -3.03
C PRO A 75 -5.71 -0.81 -3.27
N CYS A 76 -5.78 -1.86 -2.43
CA CYS A 76 -6.92 -2.78 -2.37
C CYS A 76 -8.16 -2.12 -1.71
N ALA A 77 -9.26 -2.86 -1.60
CA ALA A 77 -10.51 -2.37 -0.99
C ALA A 77 -10.32 -1.87 0.45
N MET A 78 -9.60 -2.62 1.27
CA MET A 78 -9.30 -2.25 2.65
C MET A 78 -8.53 -0.93 2.73
N CYS A 79 -7.45 -0.81 1.97
CA CYS A 79 -6.57 0.37 1.98
C CYS A 79 -7.25 1.58 1.35
N SER A 80 -7.98 1.41 0.24
CA SER A 80 -8.78 2.47 -0.38
C SER A 80 -9.84 3.02 0.58
N GLY A 81 -10.54 2.12 1.30
CA GLY A 81 -11.48 2.50 2.35
C GLY A 81 -10.81 3.28 3.50
N ALA A 82 -9.64 2.82 3.95
CA ALA A 82 -8.88 3.50 4.99
C ALA A 82 -8.41 4.91 4.57
N ILE A 83 -7.98 5.08 3.32
CA ILE A 83 -7.61 6.39 2.75
C ILE A 83 -8.78 7.37 2.80
N VAL A 84 -9.98 6.90 2.41
CA VAL A 84 -11.21 7.70 2.48
C VAL A 84 -11.56 8.05 3.92
N LEU A 85 -11.55 7.06 4.82
CA LEU A 85 -11.85 7.26 6.25
C LEU A 85 -10.88 8.23 6.91
N ALA A 86 -9.59 8.12 6.61
CA ALA A 86 -8.55 9.01 7.13
C ALA A 86 -8.59 10.42 6.52
N ARG A 87 -9.46 10.68 5.54
CA ARG A 87 -9.59 11.98 4.85
C ARG A 87 -8.30 12.44 4.16
N ILE A 88 -7.51 11.51 3.64
CA ILE A 88 -6.32 11.86 2.86
C ILE A 88 -6.77 12.51 1.55
N PRO A 89 -6.37 13.76 1.27
CA PRO A 89 -6.88 14.47 0.09
C PRO A 89 -6.26 14.03 -1.24
N ARG A 90 -5.05 13.43 -1.21
CA ARG A 90 -4.36 13.03 -2.43
C ARG A 90 -3.71 11.65 -2.31
N LEU A 91 -3.95 10.80 -3.31
CA LEU A 91 -3.32 9.49 -3.49
C LEU A 91 -2.53 9.45 -4.81
N VAL A 92 -1.28 9.01 -4.71
CA VAL A 92 -0.41 8.76 -5.86
C VAL A 92 0.04 7.31 -5.80
N TYR A 93 -0.27 6.50 -6.81
CA TYR A 93 0.25 5.14 -6.88
C TYR A 93 1.09 4.88 -8.13
N GLY A 94 1.96 3.87 -8.04
CA GLY A 94 2.85 3.48 -9.12
C GLY A 94 2.14 2.59 -10.13
N THR A 95 2.13 1.30 -9.88
CA THR A 95 1.55 0.31 -10.80
C THR A 95 0.12 -0.07 -10.42
N ALA A 96 -0.72 -0.31 -11.42
CA ALA A 96 -2.08 -0.80 -11.24
C ALA A 96 -2.09 -2.26 -10.74
N ASP A 97 -3.12 -2.62 -9.98
CA ASP A 97 -3.40 -4.01 -9.58
C ASP A 97 -4.72 -4.50 -10.21
N PRO A 98 -4.66 -5.22 -11.34
CA PRO A 98 -5.87 -5.68 -12.02
C PRO A 98 -6.64 -6.75 -11.25
N LYS A 99 -6.07 -7.33 -10.20
CA LYS A 99 -6.68 -8.41 -9.41
C LYS A 99 -7.38 -7.93 -8.15
N ALA A 100 -6.87 -6.88 -7.50
CA ALA A 100 -7.36 -6.42 -6.21
C ALA A 100 -7.44 -4.89 -6.09
N GLY A 101 -7.01 -4.15 -7.10
CA GLY A 101 -7.00 -2.68 -7.08
C GLY A 101 -8.40 -2.08 -7.05
N MET A 102 -8.63 -1.19 -6.09
CA MET A 102 -9.92 -0.53 -5.86
C MET A 102 -9.81 1.00 -5.92
N SER A 103 -8.77 1.47 -6.61
CA SER A 103 -8.54 2.89 -6.91
C SER A 103 -8.45 3.14 -8.42
N GLY A 104 -9.22 2.39 -9.22
CA GLY A 104 -9.33 2.54 -10.66
C GLY A 104 -9.39 1.24 -11.47
N SER A 105 -8.81 0.12 -10.99
CA SER A 105 -8.76 -1.13 -11.76
C SER A 105 -10.08 -1.92 -11.71
N LEU A 106 -10.51 -2.40 -10.55
CA LEU A 106 -11.79 -3.12 -10.41
C LEU A 106 -12.94 -2.14 -10.15
N GLU A 107 -12.72 -1.23 -9.23
CA GLU A 107 -13.62 -0.14 -8.85
C GLU A 107 -12.79 1.07 -8.44
N ASN A 108 -13.43 2.21 -8.19
CA ASN A 108 -12.75 3.42 -7.72
C ASN A 108 -13.39 3.95 -6.44
N LEU A 109 -13.07 3.31 -5.31
CA LEU A 109 -13.59 3.70 -4.00
C LEU A 109 -13.13 5.09 -3.56
N VAL A 110 -11.91 5.50 -3.92
CA VAL A 110 -11.35 6.79 -3.48
C VAL A 110 -12.00 7.99 -4.14
N GLN A 111 -12.75 7.77 -5.23
CA GLN A 111 -13.52 8.82 -5.93
C GLN A 111 -15.02 8.53 -6.02
N ASP A 112 -15.52 7.55 -5.27
CA ASP A 112 -16.94 7.20 -5.26
C ASP A 112 -17.80 8.37 -4.74
N ALA A 113 -18.73 8.82 -5.56
CA ALA A 113 -19.59 9.96 -5.24
C ALA A 113 -20.54 9.73 -4.06
N ARG A 114 -20.80 8.47 -3.71
CA ARG A 114 -21.65 8.08 -2.59
C ARG A 114 -20.95 8.21 -1.24
N LEU A 115 -19.61 8.23 -1.23
CA LEU A 115 -18.80 8.41 -0.02
C LEU A 115 -18.66 9.91 0.29
N ASN A 116 -18.42 10.21 1.56
CA ASN A 116 -18.37 11.59 2.07
C ASN A 116 -16.99 12.27 1.96
N HIS A 117 -16.04 11.64 1.27
CA HIS A 117 -14.73 12.19 0.96
C HIS A 117 -14.26 11.67 -0.39
N ARG A 118 -13.72 12.55 -1.20
CA ARG A 118 -13.13 12.20 -2.50
C ARG A 118 -11.66 12.57 -2.50
N VAL A 119 -10.87 11.70 -3.10
CA VAL A 119 -9.42 11.78 -3.15
C VAL A 119 -8.99 12.25 -4.55
N GLU A 120 -8.08 13.20 -4.62
CA GLU A 120 -7.38 13.50 -5.87
C GLU A 120 -6.45 12.32 -6.18
N LEU A 121 -6.65 11.69 -7.33
CA LEU A 121 -5.95 10.46 -7.71
C LEU A 121 -4.96 10.70 -8.85
N ARG A 122 -3.73 10.24 -8.67
CA ARG A 122 -2.72 10.16 -9.72
C ARG A 122 -2.11 8.76 -9.77
N SER A 123 -2.19 8.12 -10.92
CA SER A 123 -1.62 6.79 -11.18
C SER A 123 -0.42 6.84 -12.10
N GLY A 124 0.33 5.76 -12.19
CA GLY A 124 1.41 5.58 -13.17
C GLY A 124 2.71 6.31 -12.84
N VAL A 125 2.91 6.74 -11.61
CA VAL A 125 4.17 7.41 -11.22
C VAL A 125 5.24 6.37 -10.93
N LEU A 126 6.31 6.35 -11.73
CA LEU A 126 7.35 5.31 -11.76
C LEU A 126 6.73 3.90 -11.94
N GLU A 127 5.73 3.81 -12.81
CA GLU A 127 4.93 2.59 -13.01
C GLU A 127 5.79 1.38 -13.33
N ASP A 128 6.73 1.52 -14.28
CA ASP A 128 7.61 0.42 -14.71
C ASP A 128 8.50 -0.07 -13.57
N GLU A 129 9.10 0.85 -12.82
CA GLU A 129 9.95 0.53 -11.67
C GLU A 129 9.13 -0.17 -10.57
N CYS A 130 7.95 0.34 -10.24
CA CYS A 130 7.06 -0.27 -9.25
C CYS A 130 6.58 -1.67 -9.70
N GLY A 131 6.20 -1.82 -10.96
CA GLY A 131 5.79 -3.10 -11.52
C GLY A 131 6.93 -4.12 -11.56
N GLU A 132 8.15 -3.69 -11.89
CA GLU A 132 9.30 -4.60 -11.99
C GLU A 132 9.70 -5.18 -10.63
N VAL A 133 9.64 -4.40 -9.56
CA VAL A 133 9.91 -4.89 -8.19
C VAL A 133 8.99 -6.06 -7.85
N LEU A 134 7.69 -5.96 -8.15
CA LEU A 134 6.73 -7.04 -7.94
C LEU A 134 6.98 -8.25 -8.85
N ARG A 135 7.20 -8.02 -10.15
CA ARG A 135 7.49 -9.09 -11.12
C ARG A 135 8.74 -9.88 -10.72
N ALA A 136 9.81 -9.19 -10.33
CA ALA A 136 11.06 -9.81 -9.90
C ALA A 136 10.86 -10.69 -8.66
N PHE A 137 10.13 -10.19 -7.66
CA PHE A 137 9.80 -10.94 -6.45
C PHE A 137 9.05 -12.24 -6.76
N PHE A 138 7.98 -12.17 -7.56
CA PHE A 138 7.21 -13.36 -7.91
C PHE A 138 7.97 -14.33 -8.80
N ARG A 139 8.87 -13.87 -9.70
CA ARG A 139 9.76 -14.73 -10.45
C ARG A 139 10.69 -15.54 -9.52
N LYS A 140 11.33 -14.86 -8.55
CA LYS A 140 12.18 -15.50 -7.53
C LYS A 140 11.42 -16.55 -6.72
N ARG A 141 10.18 -16.26 -6.33
CA ARG A 141 9.36 -17.22 -5.57
C ARG A 141 8.99 -18.45 -6.37
N ARG A 142 8.55 -18.28 -7.63
CA ARG A 142 8.27 -19.43 -8.52
C ARG A 142 9.50 -20.31 -8.73
N ALA A 143 10.66 -19.71 -8.96
CA ALA A 143 11.91 -20.44 -9.15
C ALA A 143 12.31 -21.25 -7.89
N ARG A 144 11.95 -20.81 -6.69
CA ARG A 144 12.22 -21.51 -5.43
C ARG A 144 11.19 -22.60 -5.08
N GLY A 145 10.18 -22.85 -5.94
CA GLY A 145 9.16 -23.87 -5.74
C GLY A 145 8.26 -23.67 -4.52
N ARG A 146 8.22 -22.49 -3.93
CA ARG A 146 7.35 -22.18 -2.80
C ARG A 146 6.03 -21.65 -3.33
N SER A 147 4.99 -22.51 -3.37
CA SER A 147 3.62 -22.05 -3.48
C SER A 147 3.21 -21.42 -2.14
N PHE A 148 2.37 -20.38 -2.20
CA PHE A 148 1.85 -19.66 -1.02
C PHE A 148 0.87 -20.49 -0.18
N SER A 149 0.58 -21.75 -0.58
CA SER A 149 -0.52 -22.56 -0.07
C SER A 149 -0.13 -23.67 0.91
N ASP A 150 1.14 -23.89 1.23
CA ASP A 150 1.53 -25.04 2.04
C ASP A 150 2.31 -24.65 3.30
N SER A 151 1.59 -24.07 4.26
CA SER A 151 1.87 -24.35 5.67
C SER A 151 0.63 -25.02 6.23
N PRO A 152 0.70 -26.27 6.69
CA PRO A 152 -0.44 -26.91 7.32
C PRO A 152 -0.77 -26.13 8.60
N GLN A 153 -1.92 -25.47 8.61
CA GLN A 153 -2.55 -25.05 9.85
C GLN A 153 -2.87 -26.32 10.61
N GLN A 154 -2.04 -26.65 11.59
CA GLN A 154 -2.45 -27.57 12.63
C GLN A 154 -3.55 -26.87 13.43
N LEU A 155 -4.79 -27.22 13.11
CA LEU A 155 -5.92 -26.99 13.98
C LEU A 155 -5.78 -27.96 15.16
N SER A 156 -5.43 -27.43 16.30
CA SER A 156 -5.63 -28.09 17.60
C SER A 156 -6.74 -27.39 18.34
#